data_51dbd61bda372ed8b0db604ae91a7b77
#
_entry.id   51dbd61bda372ed8b0db604ae91a7b77
#
_cell.length_a   1.000
_cell.length_b   1.000
_cell.length_c   1.000
_cell.angle_alpha   90.00
_cell.angle_beta   90.00
_cell.angle_gamma   90.00
#
_symmetry.space_group_name_H-M   'P 1'
#
loop_
_entity.id
_entity.type
_entity.pdbx_description
1 polymer ?
#
loop_
_entity_poly.entity_id
_entity_poly.type
_entity_poly.pdbx_seq_one_letter_code
_entity_poly.pdbx_strand_id
1 'polypeptide(L)'
;RQRQMCIRDRLRYSFDLDEEAKAVEAAGAFAIVLECIPAKLAKLITESVSIPTIGIGAGADCDGQVLVYQDMLALFSDFKPKFVKHFANAGEVMKQGFTDYIKEVKEGTFPAAEHTFKIADDIINKLY
;
A
#
# COMPACT_ATOMS: atom_id res chain seq x y z
N ARG A 1 19.32 2.80 0.83
CA ARG A 1 20.22 3.32 1.89
C ARG A 1 19.44 4.36 2.69
N GLN A 2 18.73 3.93 3.76
CA GLN A 2 18.23 4.86 4.77
C GLN A 2 19.46 5.50 5.43
N ARG A 3 19.64 6.79 5.21
CA ARG A 3 20.60 7.57 6.01
C ARG A 3 20.08 7.57 7.45
N GLN A 4 20.88 7.02 8.38
CA GLN A 4 20.70 7.31 9.81
C GLN A 4 20.86 8.82 9.97
N MET A 5 19.75 9.53 10.11
CA MET A 5 19.77 10.93 10.47
C MET A 5 20.24 11.05 11.93
N CYS A 6 21.28 11.82 12.15
CA CYS A 6 21.80 12.13 13.48
C CYS A 6 20.72 12.82 14.34
N ILE A 7 20.68 12.55 15.66
CA ILE A 7 19.69 13.11 16.60
C ILE A 7 19.64 14.66 16.54
N ARG A 8 20.76 15.29 16.20
CA ARG A 8 20.89 16.74 16.07
C ARG A 8 20.16 17.30 14.84
N ASP A 9 20.10 16.52 13.75
CA ASP A 9 19.37 16.88 12.54
C ASP A 9 17.86 16.72 12.75
N ARG A 10 17.42 15.75 13.60
CA ARG A 10 16.00 15.53 13.90
C ARG A 10 15.33 16.70 14.63
N LEU A 11 16.05 17.39 15.51
CA LEU A 11 15.48 18.54 16.22
C LEU A 11 15.30 19.75 15.31
N ARG A 12 16.22 19.97 14.38
CA ARG A 12 16.11 21.04 13.37
C ARG A 12 14.96 20.77 12.42
N TYR A 13 14.82 19.53 11.94
CA TYR A 13 13.71 19.09 11.08
C TYR A 13 12.33 19.20 11.74
N SER A 14 12.24 19.09 13.07
CA SER A 14 10.93 19.12 13.74
C SER A 14 10.31 20.50 13.83
N PHE A 15 11.11 21.56 13.93
CA PHE A 15 10.60 22.94 13.87
C PHE A 15 10.24 23.35 12.45
N ASP A 16 11.03 22.93 11.46
CA ASP A 16 10.78 23.24 10.05
C ASP A 16 9.46 22.58 9.57
N LEU A 17 9.14 21.35 9.99
CA LEU A 17 7.95 20.62 9.55
C LEU A 17 6.62 21.24 10.02
N ASP A 18 6.55 21.84 11.21
CA ASP A 18 5.36 22.56 11.66
C ASP A 18 5.13 23.84 10.84
N GLU A 19 6.19 24.59 10.58
CA GLU A 19 6.13 25.77 9.73
C GLU A 19 5.80 25.42 8.26
N GLU A 20 6.35 24.32 7.75
CA GLU A 20 6.03 23.79 6.42
C GLU A 20 4.55 23.38 6.32
N ALA A 21 4.00 22.73 7.36
CA ALA A 21 2.59 22.33 7.38
C ALA A 21 1.66 23.55 7.32
N LYS A 22 1.96 24.61 8.12
CA LYS A 22 1.23 25.89 8.08
C LYS A 22 1.36 26.60 6.74
N ALA A 23 2.55 26.54 6.11
CA ALA A 23 2.77 27.12 4.79
C ALA A 23 1.96 26.37 3.70
N VAL A 24 1.86 25.04 3.80
CA VAL A 24 1.03 24.22 2.89
C VAL A 24 -0.45 24.55 3.05
N GLU A 25 -0.94 24.72 4.29
CA GLU A 25 -2.30 25.17 4.57
C GLU A 25 -2.54 26.57 4.02
N ALA A 26 -1.63 27.53 4.26
CA ALA A 26 -1.72 28.89 3.74
C ALA A 26 -1.72 28.97 2.23
N ALA A 27 -1.09 28.01 1.55
CA ALA A 27 -1.10 27.86 0.10
C ALA A 27 -2.42 27.29 -0.45
N GLY A 28 -3.39 26.95 0.42
CA GLY A 28 -4.72 26.48 0.04
C GLY A 28 -4.87 24.96 -0.09
N ALA A 29 -3.98 24.19 0.51
CA ALA A 29 -4.19 22.75 0.62
C ALA A 29 -5.44 22.45 1.46
N PHE A 30 -6.20 21.40 1.08
CA PHE A 30 -7.40 20.97 1.80
C PHE A 30 -7.13 19.82 2.79
N ALA A 31 -5.96 19.20 2.74
CA ALA A 31 -5.50 18.15 3.65
C ALA A 31 -3.98 17.99 3.53
N ILE A 32 -3.34 17.41 4.54
CA ILE A 32 -1.90 17.11 4.57
C ILE A 32 -1.68 15.63 4.90
N VAL A 33 -0.78 14.96 4.17
CA VAL A 33 -0.30 13.63 4.51
C VAL A 33 0.99 13.74 5.32
N LEU A 34 1.01 13.14 6.50
CA LEU A 34 2.17 13.06 7.40
C LEU A 34 2.77 11.65 7.33
N GLU A 35 3.92 11.51 6.65
CA GLU A 35 4.55 10.21 6.41
C GLU A 35 5.83 10.04 7.21
N CYS A 36 5.94 8.93 7.96
CA CYS A 36 7.14 8.54 8.71
C CYS A 36 7.63 9.62 9.70
N ILE A 37 6.70 10.39 10.27
CA ILE A 37 6.98 11.45 11.24
C ILE A 37 6.86 10.89 12.66
N PRO A 38 7.70 11.31 13.62
CA PRO A 38 7.53 10.94 15.02
C PRO A 38 6.14 11.31 15.54
N ALA A 39 5.46 10.38 16.22
CA ALA A 39 4.06 10.54 16.66
C ALA A 39 3.79 11.84 17.45
N LYS A 40 4.71 12.23 18.35
CA LYS A 40 4.57 13.49 19.12
C LYS A 40 4.62 14.73 18.21
N LEU A 41 5.43 14.71 17.16
CA LEU A 41 5.51 15.80 16.20
C LEU A 41 4.27 15.84 15.31
N ALA A 42 3.81 14.68 14.82
CA ALA A 42 2.57 14.58 14.06
C ALA A 42 1.37 15.12 14.85
N LYS A 43 1.30 14.84 16.16
CA LYS A 43 0.30 15.41 17.04
C LYS A 43 0.36 16.94 17.08
N LEU A 44 1.55 17.52 17.31
CA LEU A 44 1.73 18.98 17.31
C LEU A 44 1.31 19.62 15.98
N ILE A 45 1.68 19.02 14.85
CA ILE A 45 1.29 19.49 13.52
C ILE A 45 -0.23 19.45 13.39
N THR A 46 -0.86 18.31 13.75
CA THR A 46 -2.33 18.15 13.69
C THR A 46 -3.05 19.22 14.53
N GLU A 47 -2.52 19.56 15.70
CA GLU A 47 -3.07 20.60 16.58
C GLU A 47 -2.81 22.03 16.06
N SER A 48 -1.82 22.23 15.17
CA SER A 48 -1.40 23.56 14.69
C SER A 48 -2.05 23.99 13.38
N VAL A 49 -2.64 23.07 12.62
CA VAL A 49 -3.33 23.35 11.36
C VAL A 49 -4.84 23.13 11.48
N SER A 50 -5.63 23.77 10.61
CA SER A 50 -7.10 23.60 10.59
C SER A 50 -7.56 22.60 9.53
N ILE A 51 -6.69 22.23 8.60
CA ILE A 51 -6.97 21.23 7.56
C ILE A 51 -6.68 19.82 8.06
N PRO A 52 -7.46 18.80 7.59
CA PRO A 52 -7.26 17.41 8.01
C PRO A 52 -5.85 16.89 7.76
N THR A 53 -5.31 16.17 8.75
CA THR A 53 -4.04 15.45 8.64
C THR A 53 -4.29 13.96 8.46
N ILE A 54 -3.56 13.33 7.52
CA ILE A 54 -3.63 11.90 7.20
C ILE A 54 -2.28 11.27 7.55
N GLY A 55 -2.24 10.41 8.56
CA GLY A 55 -1.02 9.76 9.01
C GLY A 55 -0.72 8.46 8.26
N ILE A 56 0.55 8.25 7.92
CA ILE A 56 1.13 6.98 7.54
C ILE A 56 2.49 6.82 8.21
N GLY A 57 2.56 5.97 9.24
CA GLY A 57 3.74 5.87 10.08
C GLY A 57 4.00 7.13 10.93
N ALA A 58 2.94 7.86 11.28
CA ALA A 58 2.98 9.12 12.03
C ALA A 58 2.32 9.04 13.43
N GLY A 59 1.95 7.84 13.88
CA GLY A 59 1.23 7.64 15.13
C GLY A 59 -0.29 7.77 14.96
N ALA A 60 -1.01 7.81 16.10
CA ALA A 60 -2.47 7.71 16.13
C ALA A 60 -3.19 9.06 16.24
N ASP A 61 -2.46 10.16 16.40
CA ASP A 61 -3.02 11.48 16.72
C ASP A 61 -3.33 12.33 15.47
N CYS A 62 -3.25 11.77 14.25
CA CYS A 62 -3.73 12.41 13.03
C CYS A 62 -5.25 12.19 12.88
N ASP A 63 -5.93 13.08 12.14
CA ASP A 63 -7.37 13.00 11.89
C ASP A 63 -7.78 11.76 11.10
N GLY A 64 -6.91 11.28 10.22
CA GLY A 64 -7.09 10.07 9.45
C GLY A 64 -5.82 9.23 9.35
N GLN A 65 -5.98 7.98 8.87
CA GLN A 65 -4.87 7.05 8.66
C GLN A 65 -4.97 6.43 7.27
N VAL A 66 -3.83 6.24 6.63
CA VAL A 66 -3.71 5.49 5.38
C VAL A 66 -2.62 4.43 5.51
N LEU A 67 -2.78 3.32 4.83
CA LEU A 67 -1.76 2.28 4.71
C LEU A 67 -1.82 1.71 3.29
N VAL A 68 -0.66 1.54 2.67
CA VAL A 68 -0.56 0.96 1.33
C VAL A 68 -1.10 -0.46 1.37
N TYR A 69 -2.06 -0.79 0.49
CA TYR A 69 -2.75 -2.07 0.54
C TYR A 69 -1.82 -3.26 0.27
N GLN A 70 -0.75 -3.07 -0.53
CA GLN A 70 0.26 -4.10 -0.76
C GLN A 70 0.99 -4.45 0.55
N ASP A 71 1.30 -3.44 1.37
CA ASP A 71 1.91 -3.65 2.68
C ASP A 71 0.92 -4.23 3.66
N MET A 72 -0.31 -3.68 3.70
CA MET A 72 -1.38 -4.12 4.59
C MET A 72 -1.76 -5.59 4.37
N LEU A 73 -1.73 -6.06 3.13
CA LEU A 73 -2.13 -7.41 2.71
C LEU A 73 -0.95 -8.35 2.53
N ALA A 74 0.27 -7.93 2.89
CA ALA A 74 1.50 -8.72 2.76
C ALA A 74 1.73 -9.24 1.32
N LEU A 75 1.55 -8.39 0.31
CA LEU A 75 1.83 -8.74 -1.09
C LEU A 75 3.33 -8.69 -1.39
N PHE A 76 4.12 -7.96 -0.59
CA PHE A 76 5.57 -7.95 -0.61
C PHE A 76 6.15 -8.66 0.60
N SER A 77 7.17 -9.49 0.38
CA SER A 77 7.85 -10.27 1.43
C SER A 77 9.23 -9.73 1.82
N ASP A 78 9.87 -8.95 0.94
CA ASP A 78 11.30 -8.65 1.07
C ASP A 78 11.61 -7.54 2.08
N PHE A 79 10.66 -6.67 2.36
CA PHE A 79 10.82 -5.60 3.33
C PHE A 79 9.48 -5.22 3.96
N LYS A 80 9.46 -5.16 5.30
CA LYS A 80 8.32 -4.66 6.07
C LYS A 80 8.74 -3.42 6.86
N PRO A 81 8.25 -2.21 6.50
CA PRO A 81 8.46 -1.02 7.30
C PRO A 81 7.96 -1.20 8.74
N LYS A 82 8.62 -0.57 9.71
CA LYS A 82 8.28 -0.69 11.13
C LYS A 82 6.82 -0.32 11.46
N PHE A 83 6.26 0.64 10.72
CA PHE A 83 4.89 1.13 10.93
C PHE A 83 3.83 0.24 10.27
N VAL A 84 4.23 -0.73 9.43
CA VAL A 84 3.30 -1.61 8.73
C VAL A 84 2.84 -2.75 9.62
N LYS A 85 1.54 -2.86 9.78
CA LYS A 85 0.86 -4.04 10.32
C LYS A 85 0.21 -4.81 9.18
N HIS A 86 0.51 -6.11 9.08
CA HIS A 86 -0.22 -7.00 8.18
C HIS A 86 -1.58 -7.35 8.78
N PHE A 87 -2.65 -7.12 8.02
CA PHE A 87 -4.02 -7.46 8.39
C PHE A 87 -4.48 -8.77 7.74
N ALA A 88 -3.82 -9.17 6.65
CA ALA A 88 -4.01 -10.45 5.97
C ALA A 88 -2.71 -10.87 5.28
N ASN A 89 -2.61 -12.12 4.85
CA ASN A 89 -1.50 -12.66 4.07
C ASN A 89 -1.98 -13.08 2.67
N ALA A 90 -2.45 -12.10 1.89
CA ALA A 90 -2.97 -12.34 0.54
C ALA A 90 -1.87 -12.76 -0.44
N GLY A 91 -0.62 -12.36 -0.20
CA GLY A 91 0.52 -12.73 -1.04
C GLY A 91 0.73 -14.25 -1.13
N GLU A 92 0.63 -14.97 -0.02
CA GLU A 92 0.76 -16.44 0.00
C GLU A 92 -0.42 -17.12 -0.71
N VAL A 93 -1.64 -16.61 -0.53
CA VAL A 93 -2.83 -17.14 -1.23
C VAL A 93 -2.71 -16.96 -2.73
N MET A 94 -2.26 -15.80 -3.18
CA MET A 94 -2.02 -15.53 -4.61
C MET A 94 -0.93 -16.43 -5.18
N LYS A 95 0.18 -16.59 -4.46
CA LYS A 95 1.29 -17.47 -4.85
C LYS A 95 0.84 -18.91 -4.99
N GLN A 96 0.03 -19.40 -4.05
CA GLN A 96 -0.55 -20.74 -4.13
C GLN A 96 -1.43 -20.89 -5.36
N GLY A 97 -2.34 -19.93 -5.63
CA GLY A 97 -3.20 -19.96 -6.82
C GLY A 97 -2.40 -20.00 -8.12
N PHE A 98 -1.33 -19.22 -8.25
CA PHE A 98 -0.45 -19.28 -9.41
C PHE A 98 0.28 -20.63 -9.53
N THR A 99 0.69 -21.20 -8.41
CA THR A 99 1.36 -22.51 -8.38
C THR A 99 0.42 -23.60 -8.86
N ASP A 100 -0.81 -23.62 -8.37
CA ASP A 100 -1.83 -24.60 -8.73
C ASP A 100 -2.21 -24.45 -10.21
N TYR A 101 -2.43 -23.24 -10.69
CA TYR A 101 -2.68 -22.96 -12.10
C TYR A 101 -1.56 -23.52 -13.01
N ILE A 102 -0.30 -23.19 -12.69
CA ILE A 102 0.86 -23.67 -13.47
C ILE A 102 0.94 -25.21 -13.47
N LYS A 103 0.65 -25.83 -12.32
CA LYS A 103 0.64 -27.28 -12.19
C LYS A 103 -0.44 -27.90 -13.07
N GLU A 104 -1.69 -27.45 -12.97
CA GLU A 104 -2.82 -27.99 -13.72
C GLU A 104 -2.64 -27.81 -15.24
N VAL A 105 -2.10 -26.67 -15.70
CA VAL A 105 -1.77 -26.46 -17.11
C VAL A 105 -0.71 -27.46 -17.58
N LYS A 106 0.33 -27.72 -16.79
CA LYS A 106 1.39 -28.69 -17.15
C LYS A 106 0.90 -30.13 -17.14
N GLU A 107 -0.02 -30.46 -16.26
CA GLU A 107 -0.65 -31.77 -16.16
C GLU A 107 -1.77 -31.98 -17.19
N GLY A 108 -2.20 -30.93 -17.89
CA GLY A 108 -3.29 -30.98 -18.87
C GLY A 108 -4.68 -31.11 -18.23
N THR A 109 -4.82 -30.84 -16.95
CA THR A 109 -6.10 -30.88 -16.22
C THR A 109 -6.86 -29.56 -16.35
N PHE A 110 -6.16 -28.47 -16.64
CA PHE A 110 -6.74 -27.18 -17.02
C PHE A 110 -6.27 -26.78 -18.43
N PRO A 111 -7.17 -26.29 -19.32
CA PRO A 111 -8.63 -26.16 -19.15
C PRO A 111 -9.35 -27.51 -19.27
N ALA A 112 -10.33 -27.73 -18.41
CA ALA A 112 -11.25 -28.86 -18.53
C ALA A 112 -12.39 -28.55 -19.53
N ALA A 113 -13.23 -29.54 -19.83
CA ALA A 113 -14.32 -29.38 -20.80
C ALA A 113 -15.30 -28.25 -20.48
N GLU A 114 -15.50 -27.98 -19.20
CA GLU A 114 -16.34 -26.88 -18.67
C GLU A 114 -15.75 -25.48 -18.91
N HIS A 115 -14.43 -25.40 -19.14
CA HIS A 115 -13.71 -24.16 -19.42
C HIS A 115 -13.58 -23.88 -20.93
N THR A 116 -14.25 -24.67 -21.81
CA THR A 116 -14.14 -24.58 -23.26
C THR A 116 -15.46 -24.17 -23.89
N PHE A 117 -15.35 -23.45 -24.99
CA PHE A 117 -16.52 -23.16 -25.83
C PHE A 117 -16.73 -24.26 -26.86
N LYS A 118 -17.99 -24.64 -27.08
CA LYS A 118 -18.37 -25.61 -28.07
C LYS A 118 -18.72 -24.93 -29.37
N ILE A 119 -18.33 -25.55 -30.48
CA ILE A 119 -18.80 -25.22 -31.84
C ILE A 119 -19.40 -26.46 -32.47
N ALA A 120 -20.43 -26.31 -33.27
CA ALA A 120 -21.05 -27.42 -33.95
C ALA A 120 -20.15 -27.93 -35.11
N ASP A 121 -20.05 -29.25 -35.27
CA ASP A 121 -19.15 -29.88 -36.22
C ASP A 121 -19.48 -29.50 -37.69
N ASP A 122 -20.76 -29.23 -37.98
CA ASP A 122 -21.20 -28.78 -39.31
C ASP A 122 -20.68 -27.38 -39.67
N ILE A 123 -20.34 -26.54 -38.65
CA ILE A 123 -19.72 -25.23 -38.86
C ILE A 123 -18.22 -25.41 -39.13
N ILE A 124 -17.55 -26.28 -38.39
CA ILE A 124 -16.12 -26.56 -38.58
C ILE A 124 -15.88 -27.17 -39.95
N ASN A 125 -16.70 -28.15 -40.36
CA ASN A 125 -16.58 -28.81 -41.64
C ASN A 125 -16.83 -27.89 -42.86
N LYS A 126 -17.36 -26.69 -42.66
CA LYS A 126 -17.51 -25.66 -43.71
C LYS A 126 -16.32 -24.72 -43.82
N LEU A 127 -15.38 -24.76 -42.85
CA LEU A 127 -14.20 -23.90 -42.83
C LEU A 127 -12.98 -24.55 -43.52
N TYR A 128 -13.04 -25.84 -43.78
CA TYR A 128 -12.03 -26.64 -44.46
C TYR A 128 -12.71 -27.47 -45.59
#